data_daaedea628b3da014957dd89c62621c7
#
_entry.id   daaedea628b3da014957dd89c62621c7
#
_cell.length_a   1.000
_cell.length_b   1.000
_cell.length_c   1.000
_cell.angle_alpha   90.00
_cell.angle_beta   90.00
_cell.angle_gamma   90.00
#
_symmetry.space_group_name_H-M   'P 1'
#
loop_
_entity.id
_entity.type
_entity.pdbx_description
1 polymer ?
#
loop_
_entity_poly.entity_id
_entity_poly.type
_entity_poly.pdbx_seq_one_letter_code
_entity_poly.pdbx_strand_id
1 'polypeptide(L)'
;MSESSYSTLEINGRHVKIKEGVKESLANVDAIIFDCDGVLIDISESYNKAIHKTVEYIFSIMPVDIDGPITTDAQIDALRMCGGFNNDWDTTYALSEWTFLNIPKECAKRFSETMSNLEVSSSLTDTINILSNSFRRDKCKVSLQEHQNKFIEMLCNAIK
;
A
#
# COMPACT_ATOMS: atom_id res chain seq x y z
N MET A 1 -4.85 22.59 -25.30
CA MET A 1 -5.69 22.00 -24.23
C MET A 1 -6.02 23.16 -23.31
N SER A 2 -7.30 23.56 -23.16
CA SER A 2 -7.68 24.66 -22.27
C SER A 2 -7.46 24.21 -20.83
N GLU A 3 -6.69 24.97 -20.06
CA GLU A 3 -6.61 24.80 -18.62
C GLU A 3 -8.02 24.94 -18.04
N SER A 4 -8.51 23.88 -17.41
CA SER A 4 -9.79 23.94 -16.71
C SER A 4 -9.59 24.76 -15.44
N SER A 5 -10.24 25.93 -15.36
CA SER A 5 -10.24 26.79 -14.19
C SER A 5 -11.10 26.19 -13.08
N TYR A 6 -10.62 26.23 -11.82
CA TYR A 6 -11.33 25.76 -10.64
C TYR A 6 -11.50 26.92 -9.65
N SER A 7 -12.69 27.06 -9.10
CA SER A 7 -12.95 27.93 -7.96
C SER A 7 -12.96 27.11 -6.66
N THR A 8 -12.53 27.74 -5.55
CA THR A 8 -12.58 27.12 -4.24
C THR A 8 -13.77 27.72 -3.48
N LEU A 9 -14.64 26.84 -2.96
CA LEU A 9 -15.71 27.19 -2.04
C LEU A 9 -15.39 26.68 -0.64
N GLU A 10 -15.78 27.46 0.35
CA GLU A 10 -15.76 27.01 1.74
C GLU A 10 -17.17 26.58 2.14
N ILE A 11 -17.34 25.33 2.57
CA ILE A 11 -18.62 24.77 3.03
C ILE A 11 -18.36 24.11 4.38
N ASN A 12 -18.97 24.63 5.43
CA ASN A 12 -18.83 24.11 6.80
C ASN A 12 -17.37 23.97 7.26
N GLY A 13 -16.50 24.95 6.93
CA GLY A 13 -15.08 24.96 7.28
C GLY A 13 -14.21 24.02 6.41
N ARG A 14 -14.76 23.45 5.34
CA ARG A 14 -14.03 22.61 4.39
C ARG A 14 -13.92 23.30 3.05
N HIS A 15 -12.75 23.17 2.41
CA HIS A 15 -12.51 23.71 1.08
C HIS A 15 -12.91 22.69 0.00
N VAL A 16 -13.81 23.10 -0.89
CA VAL A 16 -14.26 22.31 -2.03
C VAL A 16 -13.83 23.00 -3.32
N LYS A 17 -13.11 22.30 -4.20
CA LYS A 17 -12.76 22.80 -5.54
C LYS A 17 -13.86 22.46 -6.52
N ILE A 18 -14.41 23.46 -7.19
CA ILE A 18 -15.45 23.30 -8.22
C ILE A 18 -14.91 23.82 -9.56
N LYS A 19 -15.07 23.02 -10.58
CA LYS A 19 -14.76 23.44 -11.95
C LYS A 19 -15.71 24.55 -12.38
N GLU A 20 -15.18 25.57 -13.08
CA GLU A 20 -16.03 26.66 -13.63
C GLU A 20 -17.09 26.10 -14.59
N GLY A 21 -18.28 26.66 -14.56
CA GLY A 21 -19.43 26.22 -15.34
C GLY A 21 -20.24 25.06 -14.75
N VAL A 22 -19.74 24.39 -13.70
CA VAL A 22 -20.45 23.26 -13.07
C VAL A 22 -21.67 23.72 -12.28
N LYS A 23 -21.65 24.94 -11.68
CA LYS A 23 -22.79 25.47 -10.95
C LYS A 23 -24.04 25.59 -11.80
N GLU A 24 -23.89 26.09 -13.02
CA GLU A 24 -24.98 26.24 -13.98
C GLU A 24 -25.49 24.87 -14.46
N SER A 25 -24.58 23.91 -14.61
CA SER A 25 -24.93 22.54 -14.99
C SER A 25 -25.69 21.81 -13.89
N LEU A 26 -25.35 22.04 -12.60
CA LEU A 26 -26.03 21.43 -11.46
C LEU A 26 -27.53 21.76 -11.38
N ALA A 27 -27.93 22.95 -11.87
CA ALA A 27 -29.35 23.35 -11.90
C ALA A 27 -30.22 22.47 -12.82
N ASN A 28 -29.60 21.72 -13.74
CA ASN A 28 -30.26 20.84 -14.72
C ASN A 28 -30.03 19.36 -14.44
N VAL A 29 -29.58 18.99 -13.22
CA VAL A 29 -29.33 17.60 -12.82
C VAL A 29 -30.60 17.03 -12.20
N ASP A 30 -31.16 15.98 -12.82
CA ASP A 30 -32.37 15.29 -12.34
C ASP A 30 -32.05 14.18 -11.33
N ALA A 31 -30.80 13.68 -11.32
CA ALA A 31 -30.38 12.62 -10.41
C ALA A 31 -28.88 12.73 -10.07
N ILE A 32 -28.52 12.33 -8.88
CA ILE A 32 -27.12 12.22 -8.42
C ILE A 32 -26.87 10.77 -8.00
N ILE A 33 -25.81 10.17 -8.55
CA ILE A 33 -25.36 8.84 -8.16
C ILE A 33 -24.07 9.02 -7.37
N PHE A 34 -24.06 8.53 -6.13
CA PHE A 34 -22.87 8.53 -5.28
C PHE A 34 -22.21 7.15 -5.33
N ASP A 35 -20.88 7.15 -5.37
CA ASP A 35 -20.12 5.96 -5.02
C ASP A 35 -20.27 5.71 -3.50
N CYS A 36 -20.15 4.46 -3.09
CA CYS A 36 -20.33 4.07 -1.70
C CYS A 36 -19.00 4.17 -0.94
N ASP A 37 -17.99 3.47 -1.43
CA ASP A 37 -16.71 3.30 -0.75
C ASP A 37 -15.84 4.55 -0.93
N GLY A 38 -15.39 5.12 0.19
CA GLY A 38 -14.59 6.35 0.19
C GLY A 38 -15.39 7.64 -0.11
N VAL A 39 -16.68 7.54 -0.40
CA VAL A 39 -17.57 8.69 -0.65
C VAL A 39 -18.66 8.78 0.42
N LEU A 40 -19.44 7.73 0.63
CA LEU A 40 -20.50 7.66 1.64
C LEU A 40 -20.04 6.94 2.91
N ILE A 41 -19.11 6.00 2.77
CA ILE A 41 -18.53 5.23 3.86
C ILE A 41 -17.03 5.47 3.90
N ASP A 42 -16.51 5.82 5.07
CA ASP A 42 -15.06 5.91 5.29
C ASP A 42 -14.47 4.50 5.32
N ILE A 43 -13.61 4.22 4.33
CA ILE A 43 -12.95 2.92 4.15
C ILE A 43 -11.46 2.95 4.51
N SER A 44 -10.92 4.09 4.94
CA SER A 44 -9.49 4.25 5.24
C SER A 44 -9.01 3.26 6.30
N GLU A 45 -9.83 3.05 7.34
CA GLU A 45 -9.55 2.07 8.40
C GLU A 45 -9.62 0.60 7.95
N SER A 46 -10.32 0.27 6.85
CA SER A 46 -10.47 -1.11 6.40
C SER A 46 -9.44 -1.51 5.35
N TYR A 47 -9.36 -0.81 4.24
CA TYR A 47 -8.49 -1.18 3.11
C TYR A 47 -7.01 -0.99 3.44
N ASN A 48 -6.61 0.16 3.99
CA ASN A 48 -5.23 0.38 4.40
C ASN A 48 -4.79 -0.64 5.45
N LYS A 49 -5.67 -0.93 6.41
CA LYS A 49 -5.39 -1.93 7.44
C LYS A 49 -5.24 -3.34 6.85
N ALA A 50 -6.03 -3.69 5.84
CA ALA A 50 -5.90 -4.96 5.14
C ALA A 50 -4.55 -5.06 4.40
N ILE A 51 -4.13 -3.99 3.70
CA ILE A 51 -2.82 -3.91 3.05
C ILE A 51 -1.70 -4.10 4.07
N HIS A 52 -1.69 -3.32 5.17
CA HIS A 52 -0.69 -3.44 6.22
C HIS A 52 -0.60 -4.86 6.80
N LYS A 53 -1.75 -5.43 7.16
CA LYS A 53 -1.81 -6.79 7.72
C LYS A 53 -1.35 -7.86 6.75
N THR A 54 -1.63 -7.71 5.46
CA THR A 54 -1.17 -8.66 4.45
C THR A 54 0.35 -8.61 4.30
N VAL A 55 0.93 -7.41 4.21
CA VAL A 55 2.39 -7.27 4.16
C VAL A 55 3.04 -7.78 5.45
N GLU A 56 2.53 -7.41 6.62
CA GLU A 56 3.00 -7.95 7.92
C GLU A 56 2.98 -9.47 7.93
N TYR A 57 1.91 -10.09 7.44
CA TYR A 57 1.78 -11.54 7.40
C TYR A 57 2.83 -12.18 6.48
N ILE A 58 3.06 -11.62 5.27
CA ILE A 58 4.08 -12.10 4.35
C ILE A 58 5.46 -12.09 5.01
N PHE A 59 5.83 -10.99 5.68
CA PHE A 59 7.14 -10.89 6.32
C PHE A 59 7.25 -11.67 7.65
N SER A 60 6.12 -12.01 8.26
CA SER A 60 6.12 -12.84 9.49
C SER A 60 6.65 -14.26 9.26
N ILE A 61 6.49 -14.79 8.05
CA ILE A 61 6.98 -16.12 7.64
C ILE A 61 8.40 -16.10 7.07
N MET A 62 9.05 -14.94 7.02
CA MET A 62 10.42 -14.78 6.54
C MET A 62 11.45 -14.76 7.68
N PRO A 63 12.75 -14.94 7.38
CA PRO A 63 13.83 -14.90 8.37
C PRO A 63 14.18 -13.47 8.82
N VAL A 64 13.19 -12.60 8.98
CA VAL A 64 13.37 -11.19 9.36
C VAL A 64 12.55 -10.86 10.60
N ASP A 65 13.11 -10.01 11.45
CA ASP A 65 12.46 -9.39 12.59
C ASP A 65 12.54 -7.87 12.37
N ILE A 66 11.43 -7.29 11.92
CA ILE A 66 11.39 -5.90 11.48
C ILE A 66 10.96 -5.04 12.68
N ASP A 67 11.81 -4.07 13.02
CA ASP A 67 11.54 -3.11 14.07
C ASP A 67 10.60 -2.00 13.54
N GLY A 68 9.45 -1.85 14.18
CA GLY A 68 8.42 -0.90 13.82
C GLY A 68 7.47 -1.38 12.71
N PRO A 69 6.66 -0.48 12.15
CA PRO A 69 5.71 -0.80 11.09
C PRO A 69 6.43 -1.18 9.79
N ILE A 70 5.99 -2.26 9.15
CA ILE A 70 6.57 -2.70 7.86
C ILE A 70 6.18 -1.74 6.74
N THR A 71 4.96 -1.22 6.79
CA THR A 71 4.41 -0.28 5.82
C THR A 71 3.68 0.87 6.53
N THR A 72 3.55 2.02 5.88
CA THR A 72 2.90 3.21 6.41
C THR A 72 1.80 3.73 5.48
N ASP A 73 0.80 4.43 6.01
CA ASP A 73 -0.24 5.08 5.21
C ASP A 73 0.36 6.07 4.21
N ALA A 74 1.42 6.77 4.58
CA ALA A 74 2.12 7.70 3.68
C ALA A 74 2.69 7.00 2.42
N GLN A 75 3.12 5.73 2.52
CA GLN A 75 3.56 4.96 1.36
C GLN A 75 2.36 4.55 0.48
N ILE A 76 1.24 4.17 1.08
CA ILE A 76 0.01 3.83 0.36
C ILE A 76 -0.50 5.07 -0.40
N ASP A 77 -0.57 6.22 0.26
CA ASP A 77 -1.00 7.47 -0.33
C ASP A 77 -0.08 7.91 -1.48
N ALA A 78 1.23 7.79 -1.31
CA ALA A 78 2.20 8.11 -2.35
C ALA A 78 2.01 7.22 -3.60
N LEU A 79 1.76 5.91 -3.45
CA LEU A 79 1.45 5.01 -4.55
C LEU A 79 0.16 5.42 -5.28
N ARG A 80 -0.92 5.69 -4.54
CA ARG A 80 -2.18 6.14 -5.12
C ARG A 80 -2.04 7.47 -5.88
N MET A 81 -1.24 8.39 -5.37
CA MET A 81 -0.95 9.67 -6.03
C MET A 81 -0.17 9.52 -7.34
N CYS A 82 0.68 8.49 -7.49
CA CYS A 82 1.38 8.19 -8.73
C CYS A 82 0.44 7.78 -9.86
N GLY A 83 -0.79 7.37 -9.55
CA GLY A 83 -1.72 6.75 -10.49
C GLY A 83 -1.35 5.30 -10.81
N GLY A 84 -2.34 4.51 -11.22
CA GLY A 84 -2.14 3.09 -11.54
C GLY A 84 -2.24 2.13 -10.35
N PHE A 85 -2.15 2.62 -9.12
CA PHE A 85 -2.30 1.82 -7.89
C PHE A 85 -3.67 2.03 -7.23
N ASN A 86 -4.73 1.88 -8.04
CA ASN A 86 -6.10 2.12 -7.58
C ASN A 86 -6.75 0.89 -6.93
N ASN A 87 -6.09 -0.26 -6.99
CA ASN A 87 -6.53 -1.46 -6.30
C ASN A 87 -5.54 -1.87 -5.21
N ASP A 88 -6.08 -2.53 -4.19
CA ASP A 88 -5.31 -2.89 -3.00
C ASP A 88 -4.31 -4.03 -3.27
N TRP A 89 -4.54 -4.85 -4.30
CA TRP A 89 -3.62 -5.92 -4.69
C TRP A 89 -2.31 -5.36 -5.24
N ASP A 90 -2.40 -4.42 -6.19
CA ASP A 90 -1.20 -3.80 -6.78
C ASP A 90 -0.43 -3.01 -5.73
N THR A 91 -1.14 -2.30 -4.84
CA THR A 91 -0.54 -1.58 -3.71
C THR A 91 0.18 -2.54 -2.75
N THR A 92 -0.48 -3.63 -2.36
CA THR A 92 0.10 -4.66 -1.48
C THR A 92 1.32 -5.30 -2.11
N TYR A 93 1.25 -5.61 -3.41
CA TYR A 93 2.35 -6.21 -4.16
C TYR A 93 3.56 -5.27 -4.21
N ALA A 94 3.36 -4.03 -4.62
CA ALA A 94 4.44 -3.03 -4.69
C ALA A 94 5.12 -2.80 -3.35
N LEU A 95 4.36 -2.71 -2.25
CA LEU A 95 4.91 -2.55 -0.91
C LEU A 95 5.66 -3.81 -0.46
N SER A 96 5.17 -4.99 -0.80
CA SER A 96 5.85 -6.25 -0.50
C SER A 96 7.17 -6.38 -1.26
N GLU A 97 7.19 -6.07 -2.56
CA GLU A 97 8.41 -6.07 -3.37
C GLU A 97 9.44 -5.07 -2.85
N TRP A 98 8.99 -3.83 -2.59
CA TRP A 98 9.89 -2.82 -2.04
C TRP A 98 10.51 -3.25 -0.73
N THR A 99 9.71 -3.79 0.18
CA THR A 99 10.19 -4.29 1.47
C THR A 99 11.19 -5.43 1.27
N PHE A 100 10.87 -6.38 0.38
CA PHE A 100 11.75 -7.52 0.08
C PHE A 100 13.11 -7.07 -0.49
N LEU A 101 13.14 -6.06 -1.34
CA LEU A 101 14.37 -5.52 -1.91
C LEU A 101 15.25 -4.79 -0.88
N ASN A 102 14.67 -4.40 0.26
CA ASN A 102 15.37 -3.64 1.29
C ASN A 102 15.67 -4.44 2.57
N ILE A 103 15.35 -5.75 2.61
CA ILE A 103 15.86 -6.63 3.67
C ILE A 103 17.33 -7.02 3.40
N PRO A 104 18.10 -7.40 4.44
CA PRO A 104 19.47 -7.86 4.27
C PRO A 104 19.58 -9.02 3.29
N LYS A 105 20.61 -8.98 2.43
CA LYS A 105 20.83 -10.01 1.39
C LYS A 105 20.94 -11.42 1.96
N GLU A 106 21.52 -11.56 3.15
CA GLU A 106 21.62 -12.84 3.85
C GLU A 106 20.25 -13.42 4.16
N CYS A 107 19.30 -12.58 4.58
CA CYS A 107 17.95 -13.00 4.88
C CYS A 107 17.19 -13.41 3.62
N ALA A 108 17.32 -12.62 2.54
CA ALA A 108 16.74 -12.95 1.24
C ALA A 108 17.31 -14.26 0.69
N LYS A 109 18.63 -14.46 0.81
CA LYS A 109 19.31 -15.69 0.39
C LYS A 109 18.82 -16.91 1.16
N ARG A 110 18.78 -16.81 2.49
CA ARG A 110 18.27 -17.91 3.36
C ARG A 110 16.82 -18.26 3.03
N PHE A 111 15.99 -17.26 2.80
CA PHE A 111 14.61 -17.47 2.38
C PHE A 111 14.56 -18.25 1.04
N SER A 112 15.32 -17.78 0.03
CA SER A 112 15.39 -18.42 -1.29
C SER A 112 15.91 -19.86 -1.22
N GLU A 113 16.95 -20.12 -0.44
CA GLU A 113 17.50 -21.47 -0.24
C GLU A 113 16.48 -22.39 0.44
N THR A 114 15.77 -21.90 1.45
CA THR A 114 14.73 -22.70 2.11
C THR A 114 13.57 -23.00 1.16
N MET A 115 13.13 -22.00 0.38
CA MET A 115 12.09 -22.19 -0.64
C MET A 115 12.51 -23.21 -1.71
N SER A 116 13.75 -23.15 -2.17
CA SER A 116 14.27 -24.08 -3.20
C SER A 116 14.39 -25.53 -2.71
N ASN A 117 14.55 -25.72 -1.40
CA ASN A 117 14.64 -27.04 -0.78
C ASN A 117 13.29 -27.56 -0.25
N LEU A 118 12.24 -26.75 -0.33
CA LEU A 118 10.90 -27.21 0.03
C LEU A 118 10.39 -28.19 -1.03
N GLU A 119 10.07 -29.40 -0.58
CA GLU A 119 9.21 -30.27 -1.37
C GLU A 119 7.86 -29.58 -1.53
N VAL A 120 7.40 -29.44 -2.78
CA VAL A 120 6.13 -28.78 -3.08
C VAL A 120 5.02 -29.53 -2.35
N SER A 121 4.61 -29.00 -1.20
CA SER A 121 3.45 -29.51 -0.48
C SER A 121 2.20 -29.25 -1.33
N SER A 122 1.26 -30.17 -1.32
CA SER A 122 -0.04 -30.02 -1.96
C SER A 122 -0.91 -28.93 -1.31
N SER A 123 -0.51 -28.41 -0.14
CA SER A 123 -1.23 -27.41 0.64
C SER A 123 -0.38 -26.16 0.88
N LEU A 124 -0.94 -25.00 0.51
CA LEU A 124 -0.33 -23.69 0.82
C LEU A 124 -0.14 -23.52 2.34
N THR A 125 -1.10 -23.99 3.14
CA THR A 125 -1.05 -23.92 4.61
C THR A 125 0.14 -24.67 5.17
N ASP A 126 0.44 -25.86 4.65
CA ASP A 126 1.59 -26.65 5.10
C ASP A 126 2.90 -25.97 4.71
N THR A 127 3.00 -25.43 3.52
CA THR A 127 4.15 -24.65 3.07
C THR A 127 4.42 -23.46 3.99
N ILE A 128 3.38 -22.68 4.33
CA ILE A 128 3.46 -21.54 5.26
C ILE A 128 3.92 -22.01 6.65
N ASN A 129 3.39 -23.10 7.16
CA ASN A 129 3.76 -23.65 8.47
C ASN A 129 5.23 -24.09 8.50
N ILE A 130 5.71 -24.75 7.44
CA ILE A 130 7.10 -25.15 7.32
C ILE A 130 8.02 -23.93 7.31
N LEU A 131 7.72 -22.91 6.49
CA LEU A 131 8.50 -21.66 6.42
C LEU A 131 8.55 -20.95 7.77
N SER A 132 7.39 -20.75 8.40
CA SER A 132 7.27 -20.10 9.71
C SER A 132 8.09 -20.82 10.78
N ASN A 133 8.06 -22.14 10.78
CA ASN A 133 8.82 -22.95 11.76
C ASN A 133 10.34 -22.93 11.44
N SER A 134 10.73 -22.92 10.16
CA SER A 134 12.15 -22.88 9.73
C SER A 134 12.87 -21.63 10.23
N PHE A 135 12.16 -20.49 10.34
CA PHE A 135 12.76 -19.20 10.72
C PHE A 135 12.41 -18.72 12.14
N ARG A 136 11.69 -19.53 12.91
CA ARG A 136 11.15 -19.11 14.22
C ARG A 136 12.21 -18.65 15.22
N ARG A 137 13.41 -19.22 15.18
CA ARG A 137 14.47 -18.99 16.19
C ARG A 137 15.64 -18.15 15.71
N ASP A 138 15.69 -17.84 14.43
CA ASP A 138 16.86 -17.20 13.83
C ASP A 138 16.41 -16.19 12.78
N LYS A 139 15.98 -15.03 13.26
CA LYS A 139 15.54 -13.90 12.45
C LYS A 139 16.58 -12.77 12.48
N CYS A 140 16.85 -12.17 11.31
CA CYS A 140 17.69 -10.98 11.23
C CYS A 140 16.89 -9.74 11.65
N LYS A 141 17.44 -8.92 12.52
CA LYS A 141 16.83 -7.62 12.88
C LYS A 141 17.01 -6.61 11.76
N VAL A 142 15.94 -5.94 11.40
CA VAL A 142 15.89 -4.98 10.29
C VAL A 142 15.11 -3.74 10.70
N SER A 143 15.61 -2.56 10.37
CA SER A 143 14.87 -1.30 10.45
C SER A 143 14.59 -0.78 9.03
N LEU A 144 13.33 -0.45 8.74
CA LEU A 144 12.87 -0.03 7.42
C LEU A 144 12.59 1.47 7.32
N GLN A 145 12.69 2.23 8.40
CA GLN A 145 12.25 3.63 8.43
C GLN A 145 12.94 4.52 7.38
N GLU A 146 14.24 4.36 7.19
CA GLU A 146 14.98 5.11 6.16
C GLU A 146 14.53 4.72 4.75
N HIS A 147 14.29 3.43 4.51
CA HIS A 147 13.82 2.92 3.23
C HIS A 147 12.39 3.36 2.91
N GLN A 148 11.52 3.47 3.91
CA GLN A 148 10.16 3.99 3.75
C GLN A 148 10.17 5.46 3.31
N ASN A 149 10.99 6.30 3.93
CA ASN A 149 11.14 7.69 3.55
C ASN A 149 11.68 7.83 2.12
N LYS A 150 12.72 7.06 1.76
CA LYS A 150 13.27 7.03 0.42
C LYS A 150 12.25 6.60 -0.64
N PHE A 151 11.38 5.65 -0.31
CA PHE A 151 10.31 5.22 -1.20
C PHE A 151 9.34 6.37 -1.53
N ILE A 152 8.89 7.09 -0.52
CA ILE A 152 8.00 8.23 -0.68
C ILE A 152 8.67 9.34 -1.50
N GLU A 153 9.92 9.68 -1.20
CA GLU A 153 10.69 10.68 -1.96
C GLU A 153 10.83 10.30 -3.43
N MET A 154 11.15 9.04 -3.72
CA MET A 154 11.27 8.54 -5.08
C MET A 154 9.96 8.68 -5.86
N LEU A 155 8.83 8.30 -5.26
CA LEU A 155 7.51 8.43 -5.88
C LEU A 155 7.12 9.90 -6.09
N CYS A 156 7.31 10.76 -5.10
CA CYS A 156 7.02 12.19 -5.21
C CYS A 156 7.86 12.89 -6.29
N ASN A 157 9.07 12.41 -6.56
CA ASN A 157 9.92 12.94 -7.64
C ASN A 157 9.49 12.42 -9.03
N ALA A 158 8.88 11.26 -9.12
CA ALA A 158 8.39 10.71 -10.38
C ALA A 158 7.08 11.37 -10.86
N ILE A 159 6.34 12.07 -9.98
CA ILE A 159 5.08 12.76 -10.30
C ILE A 159 5.31 14.19 -10.85
N LYS A 160 6.50 14.76 -10.64
CA LYS A 160 6.89 16.10 -11.15
C LYS A 160 7.22 16.06 -12.62
#